data_6c4d7811d8da0f7d0e3269ce074e3ffa
#
_entry.id   6c4d7811d8da0f7d0e3269ce074e3ffa
#
_cell.length_a   1.000
_cell.length_b   1.000
_cell.length_c   1.000
_cell.angle_alpha   90.00
_cell.angle_beta   90.00
_cell.angle_gamma   90.00
#
_symmetry.space_group_name_H-M   'P 1'
#
loop_
_entity.id
_entity.type
_entity.pdbx_description
1 polymer ?
#
loop_
_entity_poly.entity_id
_entity_poly.type
_entity_poly.pdbx_seq_one_letter_code
_entity_poly.pdbx_strand_id
1 'polypeptide(L)'
;MNFKNELKKLFETSPPELLENKIVGVVGVGALGSFSSMILSKLPLKKLIIIDRDVVEEKNLFRQLFYDLEDCKGRIPKVFALKDKIESKGGCGVEARDINLDGDECSELFEECDVVIDGTDNFETRFLLNDASAKFKKPFIYGGVIGMKGSLFFVDSESGACLRCLFQEPEIGVGDTCETVGIFPSLPAIIASMQTVECTKYLLGLKDKVIRDFITIDLKENSFVKIKVEKDRNCQCCGRKIYKFLENENKGEILCGRDTLMVKLQKERFDYENLKNKFREDKSFFENEFLFEFESEGYKFSIHKDGRVFLNKIDDIKKGFSIVSRILGF
;
A
#
# COMPACT_ATOMS: atom_id res chain seq x y z
N MET A 1 20.96 -20.79 11.07
CA MET A 1 20.54 -21.48 9.83
C MET A 1 20.87 -20.54 8.67
N ASN A 2 21.62 -21.01 7.69
CA ASN A 2 22.09 -20.08 6.63
C ASN A 2 21.03 -20.03 5.52
N PHE A 3 20.14 -19.03 5.59
CA PHE A 3 19.03 -18.83 4.66
C PHE A 3 19.50 -18.75 3.18
N LYS A 4 20.73 -18.23 2.93
CA LYS A 4 21.34 -18.23 1.59
C LYS A 4 21.49 -19.63 1.01
N ASN A 5 21.85 -20.61 1.86
CA ASN A 5 21.98 -21.99 1.40
C ASN A 5 20.63 -22.61 1.03
N GLU A 6 19.54 -22.24 1.73
CA GLU A 6 18.20 -22.70 1.37
C GLU A 6 17.74 -22.06 0.06
N LEU A 7 17.93 -20.76 -0.13
CA LEU A 7 17.62 -20.09 -1.41
C LEU A 7 18.40 -20.71 -2.58
N LYS A 8 19.68 -21.05 -2.37
CA LYS A 8 20.52 -21.69 -3.40
C LYS A 8 19.99 -23.05 -3.80
N LYS A 9 19.46 -23.83 -2.86
CA LYS A 9 18.83 -25.13 -3.15
C LYS A 9 17.52 -24.95 -3.93
N LEU A 10 16.69 -23.95 -3.55
CA LEU A 10 15.38 -23.71 -4.15
C LEU A 10 15.46 -23.13 -5.56
N PHE A 11 16.46 -22.29 -5.82
CA PHE A 11 16.62 -21.58 -7.08
C PHE A 11 17.88 -21.96 -7.88
N GLU A 12 18.40 -23.13 -7.68
CA GLU A 12 19.58 -23.89 -8.20
C GLU A 12 20.60 -23.13 -9.07
N THR A 13 20.19 -22.09 -9.80
CA THR A 13 20.97 -21.39 -10.83
C THR A 13 21.39 -19.97 -10.48
N SER A 14 20.87 -19.39 -9.38
CA SER A 14 21.11 -17.99 -9.07
C SER A 14 21.72 -17.81 -7.69
N PRO A 15 22.83 -17.06 -7.58
CA PRO A 15 23.47 -16.82 -6.29
C PRO A 15 22.59 -15.91 -5.42
N PRO A 16 22.27 -16.31 -4.17
CA PRO A 16 21.45 -15.50 -3.25
C PRO A 16 22.04 -14.11 -2.95
N GLU A 17 23.35 -13.95 -3.15
CA GLU A 17 24.09 -12.70 -3.01
C GLU A 17 23.56 -11.58 -3.92
N LEU A 18 22.89 -11.94 -5.02
CA LEU A 18 22.20 -10.96 -5.89
C LEU A 18 21.13 -10.15 -5.13
N LEU A 19 20.54 -10.70 -4.07
CA LEU A 19 19.54 -10.02 -3.27
C LEU A 19 20.13 -8.96 -2.32
N GLU A 20 21.40 -9.06 -1.93
CA GLU A 20 22.03 -8.20 -0.91
C GLU A 20 22.11 -6.72 -1.32
N ASN A 21 22.03 -6.44 -2.61
CA ASN A 21 21.99 -5.07 -3.14
C ASN A 21 20.59 -4.63 -3.56
N LYS A 22 19.57 -5.47 -3.35
CA LYS A 22 18.21 -5.21 -3.82
C LYS A 22 17.37 -4.47 -2.79
N ILE A 23 16.57 -3.52 -3.29
CA ILE A 23 15.62 -2.75 -2.51
C ILE A 23 14.22 -3.09 -3.02
N VAL A 24 13.33 -3.46 -2.12
CA VAL A 24 11.92 -3.76 -2.43
C VAL A 24 11.03 -2.78 -1.70
N GLY A 25 10.08 -2.20 -2.42
CA GLY A 25 9.00 -1.39 -1.85
C GLY A 25 7.73 -2.22 -1.63
N VAL A 26 7.02 -1.99 -0.53
CA VAL A 26 5.67 -2.50 -0.31
C VAL A 26 4.75 -1.34 0.00
N VAL A 27 3.77 -1.10 -0.88
CA VAL A 27 2.79 -0.02 -0.73
C VAL A 27 1.47 -0.59 -0.24
N GLY A 28 1.00 -0.06 0.91
CA GLY A 28 -0.11 -0.64 1.66
C GLY A 28 0.33 -1.84 2.49
N VAL A 29 0.38 -1.69 3.83
CA VAL A 29 0.73 -2.80 4.74
C VAL A 29 -0.49 -3.27 5.54
N GLY A 30 -1.66 -3.26 4.90
CA GLY A 30 -2.89 -3.84 5.43
C GLY A 30 -2.86 -5.37 5.47
N ALA A 31 -3.99 -6.00 5.12
CA ALA A 31 -4.11 -7.47 5.16
C ALA A 31 -3.11 -8.17 4.24
N LEU A 32 -2.91 -7.66 3.01
CA LEU A 32 -2.05 -8.26 2.00
C LEU A 32 -0.57 -7.90 2.20
N GLY A 33 -0.27 -6.60 2.23
CA GLY A 33 1.12 -6.12 2.25
C GLY A 33 1.87 -6.43 3.54
N SER A 34 1.18 -6.62 4.67
CA SER A 34 1.82 -7.06 5.91
C SER A 34 2.39 -8.48 5.79
N PHE A 35 1.69 -9.40 5.14
CA PHE A 35 2.23 -10.73 4.83
C PHE A 35 3.41 -10.65 3.86
N SER A 36 3.28 -9.87 2.77
CA SER A 36 4.37 -9.69 1.80
C SER A 36 5.62 -9.13 2.48
N SER A 37 5.46 -8.11 3.34
CA SER A 37 6.56 -7.51 4.10
C SER A 37 7.24 -8.50 5.05
N MET A 38 6.45 -9.28 5.80
CA MET A 38 6.98 -10.30 6.72
C MET A 38 7.78 -11.39 6.00
N ILE A 39 7.31 -11.86 4.83
CA ILE A 39 8.01 -12.87 4.05
C ILE A 39 9.28 -12.28 3.45
N LEU A 40 9.18 -11.12 2.78
CA LEU A 40 10.31 -10.45 2.14
C LEU A 40 11.41 -10.05 3.14
N SER A 41 11.05 -9.69 4.36
CA SER A 41 12.02 -9.34 5.40
C SER A 41 12.97 -10.49 5.77
N LYS A 42 12.62 -11.73 5.44
CA LYS A 42 13.50 -12.90 5.65
C LYS A 42 14.49 -13.12 4.51
N LEU A 43 14.32 -12.42 3.40
CA LEU A 43 15.31 -12.42 2.32
C LEU A 43 16.51 -11.54 2.69
N PRO A 44 17.73 -11.84 2.20
CA PRO A 44 18.90 -11.01 2.43
C PRO A 44 18.87 -9.75 1.55
N LEU A 45 17.82 -8.95 1.68
CA LEU A 45 17.67 -7.70 0.95
C LEU A 45 18.55 -6.61 1.56
N LYS A 46 19.02 -5.67 0.73
CA LYS A 46 19.68 -4.46 1.21
C LYS A 46 18.73 -3.66 2.10
N LYS A 47 17.47 -3.52 1.67
CA LYS A 47 16.45 -2.74 2.38
C LYS A 47 15.05 -3.15 1.91
N LEU A 48 14.11 -3.13 2.83
CA LEU A 48 12.66 -3.20 2.57
C LEU A 48 12.05 -1.84 2.93
N ILE A 49 11.40 -1.18 1.99
CA ILE A 49 10.67 0.07 2.22
C ILE A 49 9.19 -0.28 2.34
N ILE A 50 8.55 0.11 3.43
CA ILE A 50 7.13 -0.10 3.65
C ILE A 50 6.39 1.23 3.79
N ILE A 51 5.30 1.38 3.06
CA ILE A 51 4.51 2.61 2.98
C ILE A 51 3.05 2.31 3.29
N ASP A 52 2.48 3.06 4.21
CA ASP A 52 1.03 3.09 4.50
C ASP A 52 0.71 4.41 5.18
N ARG A 53 -0.52 4.89 5.04
CA ARG A 53 -0.99 6.15 5.63
C ARG A 53 -1.85 5.96 6.88
N ASP A 54 -2.24 4.71 7.16
CA ASP A 54 -3.23 4.38 8.18
C ASP A 54 -2.59 4.03 9.52
N VAL A 55 -3.36 4.27 10.58
CA VAL A 55 -3.11 3.69 11.91
C VAL A 55 -3.76 2.31 12.04
N VAL A 56 -3.31 1.53 13.03
CA VAL A 56 -3.93 0.24 13.33
C VAL A 56 -5.31 0.45 13.96
N GLU A 57 -6.33 -0.22 13.42
CA GLU A 57 -7.72 -0.14 13.86
C GLU A 57 -8.26 -1.52 14.28
N GLU A 58 -9.00 -1.59 15.38
CA GLU A 58 -9.53 -2.83 15.94
C GLU A 58 -10.41 -3.61 14.94
N LYS A 59 -11.26 -2.91 14.17
CA LYS A 59 -12.12 -3.51 13.13
C LYS A 59 -11.33 -4.28 12.05
N ASN A 60 -10.03 -4.03 11.91
CA ASN A 60 -9.17 -4.63 10.90
C ASN A 60 -8.42 -5.88 11.40
N LEU A 61 -8.31 -6.10 12.72
CA LEU A 61 -7.52 -7.17 13.32
C LEU A 61 -7.94 -8.57 12.86
N PHE A 62 -9.21 -8.76 12.51
CA PHE A 62 -9.73 -10.02 11.97
C PHE A 62 -8.97 -10.50 10.71
N ARG A 63 -8.51 -9.57 9.86
CA ARG A 63 -7.83 -9.87 8.60
C ARG A 63 -6.38 -9.36 8.52
N GLN A 64 -5.96 -8.51 9.43
CA GLN A 64 -4.62 -7.93 9.50
C GLN A 64 -3.84 -8.59 10.66
N LEU A 65 -3.43 -9.85 10.47
CA LEU A 65 -3.00 -10.77 11.52
C LEU A 65 -1.69 -10.40 12.23
N PHE A 66 -0.94 -9.43 11.72
CA PHE A 66 0.32 -8.99 12.32
C PHE A 66 0.17 -7.82 13.29
N TYR A 67 -1.04 -7.30 13.46
CA TYR A 67 -1.35 -6.23 14.40
C TYR A 67 -2.16 -6.75 15.58
N ASP A 68 -2.14 -6.03 16.70
CA ASP A 68 -2.83 -6.41 17.93
C ASP A 68 -3.55 -5.23 18.61
N LEU A 69 -4.22 -5.51 19.73
CA LEU A 69 -4.99 -4.52 20.48
C LEU A 69 -4.12 -3.41 21.08
N GLU A 70 -2.86 -3.68 21.39
CA GLU A 70 -1.95 -2.67 21.93
C GLU A 70 -1.58 -1.66 20.85
N ASP A 71 -1.33 -2.12 19.60
CA ASP A 71 -1.14 -1.24 18.46
C ASP A 71 -2.36 -0.32 18.25
N CYS A 72 -3.59 -0.86 18.39
CA CYS A 72 -4.84 -0.10 18.26
C CYS A 72 -4.97 0.97 19.35
N LYS A 73 -4.76 0.60 20.62
CA LYS A 73 -4.85 1.52 21.77
C LYS A 73 -3.83 2.65 21.66
N GLY A 74 -2.64 2.33 21.19
CA GLY A 74 -1.56 3.29 20.95
C GLY A 74 -1.77 4.18 19.74
N ARG A 75 -2.78 3.94 18.88
CA ARG A 75 -2.94 4.64 17.59
C ARG A 75 -1.67 4.58 16.76
N ILE A 76 -0.98 3.43 16.78
CA ILE A 76 0.30 3.28 16.10
C ILE A 76 0.08 3.22 14.58
N PRO A 77 0.81 4.01 13.76
CA PRO A 77 0.77 3.85 12.31
C PRO A 77 1.20 2.44 11.92
N LYS A 78 0.48 1.84 10.96
CA LYS A 78 0.69 0.44 10.56
C LYS A 78 2.14 0.14 10.19
N VAL A 79 2.81 1.08 9.53
CA VAL A 79 4.21 0.90 9.11
C VAL A 79 5.17 0.76 10.28
N PHE A 80 4.96 1.50 11.37
CA PHE A 80 5.84 1.40 12.54
C PHE A 80 5.54 0.14 13.36
N ALA A 81 4.25 -0.18 13.58
CA ALA A 81 3.86 -1.42 14.24
C ALA A 81 4.41 -2.66 13.51
N LEU A 82 4.35 -2.67 12.17
CA LEU A 82 4.88 -3.78 11.37
C LEU A 82 6.41 -3.83 11.38
N LYS A 83 7.08 -2.66 11.30
CA LYS A 83 8.54 -2.57 11.39
C LYS A 83 9.06 -3.21 12.67
N ASP A 84 8.49 -2.82 13.83
CA ASP A 84 8.90 -3.36 15.13
C ASP A 84 8.74 -4.88 15.18
N LYS A 85 7.65 -5.41 14.64
CA LYS A 85 7.41 -6.86 14.56
C LYS A 85 8.37 -7.58 13.61
N ILE A 86 8.79 -6.95 12.51
CA ILE A 86 9.80 -7.50 11.61
C ILE A 86 11.17 -7.52 12.30
N GLU A 87 11.60 -6.40 12.89
CA GLU A 87 12.90 -6.24 13.52
C GLU A 87 13.05 -7.18 14.73
N SER A 88 12.00 -7.34 15.54
CA SER A 88 11.98 -8.29 16.68
C SER A 88 12.18 -9.74 16.25
N LYS A 89 11.88 -10.10 15.00
CA LYS A 89 12.07 -11.44 14.43
C LYS A 89 13.33 -11.59 13.60
N GLY A 90 14.25 -10.61 13.62
CA GLY A 90 15.52 -10.65 12.90
C GLY A 90 15.34 -10.62 11.38
N GLY A 91 14.51 -9.71 10.88
CA GLY A 91 14.36 -9.42 9.44
C GLY A 91 15.49 -8.56 8.88
N CYS A 92 15.44 -8.29 7.57
CA CYS A 92 16.32 -7.29 6.93
C CYS A 92 15.98 -5.87 7.45
N GLY A 93 16.85 -4.89 7.14
CA GLY A 93 16.60 -3.48 7.48
C GLY A 93 15.31 -2.97 6.85
N VAL A 94 14.45 -2.35 7.67
CA VAL A 94 13.14 -1.83 7.24
C VAL A 94 13.12 -0.31 7.38
N GLU A 95 12.79 0.36 6.28
CA GLU A 95 12.44 1.78 6.26
C GLU A 95 10.92 1.91 6.24
N ALA A 96 10.35 2.51 7.28
CA ALA A 96 8.92 2.73 7.41
C ALA A 96 8.57 4.18 7.06
N ARG A 97 7.67 4.38 6.11
CA ARG A 97 7.18 5.70 5.67
C ARG A 97 5.68 5.80 5.97
N ASP A 98 5.33 6.55 7.00
CA ASP A 98 3.92 6.88 7.32
C ASP A 98 3.48 8.07 6.47
N ILE A 99 3.12 7.82 5.21
CA ILE A 99 2.73 8.83 4.24
C ILE A 99 1.55 8.37 3.39
N ASN A 100 0.80 9.33 2.85
CA ASN A 100 -0.08 9.08 1.72
C ASN A 100 0.74 9.18 0.43
N LEU A 101 0.79 8.10 -0.33
CA LEU A 101 1.58 8.04 -1.57
C LEU A 101 0.92 8.92 -2.64
N ASP A 102 1.57 10.01 -3.01
CA ASP A 102 1.22 10.85 -4.17
C ASP A 102 2.19 10.63 -5.35
N GLY A 103 2.10 11.47 -6.37
CA GLY A 103 2.91 11.32 -7.59
C GLY A 103 4.41 11.49 -7.35
N ASP A 104 4.80 12.40 -6.47
CA ASP A 104 6.20 12.68 -6.16
C ASP A 104 6.80 11.57 -5.30
N GLU A 105 6.15 11.21 -4.18
CA GLU A 105 6.59 10.10 -3.33
C GLU A 105 6.63 8.76 -4.09
N CYS A 106 5.67 8.56 -5.01
CA CYS A 106 5.66 7.36 -5.87
C CYS A 106 6.83 7.36 -6.86
N SER A 107 7.16 8.50 -7.43
CA SER A 107 8.33 8.64 -8.32
C SER A 107 9.62 8.34 -7.58
N GLU A 108 9.84 8.94 -6.40
CA GLU A 108 11.00 8.66 -5.54
C GLU A 108 11.10 7.18 -5.16
N LEU A 109 9.97 6.55 -4.81
CA LEU A 109 9.93 5.12 -4.49
C LEU A 109 10.42 4.27 -5.67
N PHE A 110 9.93 4.56 -6.89
CA PHE A 110 10.34 3.81 -8.09
C PHE A 110 11.76 4.11 -8.52
N GLU A 111 12.32 5.29 -8.24
CA GLU A 111 13.75 5.55 -8.45
C GLU A 111 14.62 4.69 -7.53
N GLU A 112 14.20 4.50 -6.29
CA GLU A 112 14.97 3.78 -5.27
C GLU A 112 14.82 2.26 -5.37
N CYS A 113 13.60 1.74 -5.58
CA CYS A 113 13.33 0.30 -5.54
C CYS A 113 13.68 -0.43 -6.84
N ASP A 114 14.04 -1.71 -6.73
CA ASP A 114 14.17 -2.64 -7.88
C ASP A 114 12.80 -3.23 -8.28
N VAL A 115 11.90 -3.45 -7.31
CA VAL A 115 10.54 -3.97 -7.48
C VAL A 115 9.63 -3.34 -6.42
N VAL A 116 8.38 -3.08 -6.78
CA VAL A 116 7.35 -2.64 -5.82
C VAL A 116 6.25 -3.70 -5.72
N ILE A 117 5.81 -3.98 -4.50
CA ILE A 117 4.66 -4.85 -4.19
C ILE A 117 3.44 -3.97 -3.90
N ASP A 118 2.33 -4.27 -4.56
CA ASP A 118 1.04 -3.67 -4.30
C ASP A 118 0.29 -4.46 -3.22
N GLY A 119 0.11 -3.87 -2.05
CA GLY A 119 -0.71 -4.35 -0.95
C GLY A 119 -1.94 -3.48 -0.70
N THR A 120 -2.28 -2.57 -1.64
CA THR A 120 -3.35 -1.58 -1.51
C THR A 120 -4.73 -2.18 -1.80
N ASP A 121 -5.77 -1.46 -1.41
CA ASP A 121 -7.18 -1.86 -1.59
C ASP A 121 -7.96 -0.91 -2.52
N ASN A 122 -7.29 0.06 -3.16
CA ASN A 122 -7.93 1.02 -4.05
C ASN A 122 -7.26 1.11 -5.43
N PHE A 123 -8.05 1.39 -6.46
CA PHE A 123 -7.58 1.45 -7.83
C PHE A 123 -6.78 2.71 -8.16
N GLU A 124 -7.00 3.80 -7.44
CA GLU A 124 -6.27 5.05 -7.67
C GLU A 124 -4.76 4.85 -7.41
N THR A 125 -4.42 4.31 -6.24
CA THR A 125 -3.03 3.97 -5.92
C THR A 125 -2.46 2.91 -6.88
N ARG A 126 -3.26 1.92 -7.29
CA ARG A 126 -2.84 0.90 -8.26
C ARG A 126 -2.49 1.49 -9.63
N PHE A 127 -3.27 2.46 -10.11
CA PHE A 127 -2.96 3.14 -11.36
C PHE A 127 -1.78 4.11 -11.22
N LEU A 128 -1.60 4.71 -10.05
CA LEU A 128 -0.41 5.49 -9.72
C LEU A 128 0.85 4.62 -9.80
N LEU A 129 0.85 3.45 -9.15
CA LEU A 129 1.95 2.47 -9.23
C LEU A 129 2.20 1.99 -10.65
N ASN A 130 1.13 1.78 -11.43
CA ASN A 130 1.23 1.36 -12.82
C ASN A 130 1.89 2.43 -13.71
N ASP A 131 1.52 3.70 -13.53
CA ASP A 131 2.09 4.80 -14.30
C ASP A 131 3.56 5.01 -13.93
N ALA A 132 3.90 4.93 -12.64
CA ALA A 132 5.28 4.98 -12.17
C ALA A 132 6.11 3.80 -12.71
N SER A 133 5.59 2.57 -12.62
CA SER A 133 6.23 1.37 -13.19
C SER A 133 6.57 1.56 -14.67
N ALA A 134 5.64 2.10 -15.45
CA ALA A 134 5.86 2.32 -16.88
C ALA A 134 6.85 3.45 -17.16
N LYS A 135 6.81 4.54 -16.38
CA LYS A 135 7.71 5.70 -16.53
C LYS A 135 9.14 5.35 -16.16
N PHE A 136 9.34 4.69 -15.02
CA PHE A 136 10.66 4.34 -14.49
C PHE A 136 11.18 2.98 -14.97
N LYS A 137 10.38 2.24 -15.75
CA LYS A 137 10.74 0.93 -16.32
C LYS A 137 11.13 -0.10 -15.26
N LYS A 138 10.47 -0.05 -14.14
CA LYS A 138 10.64 -0.98 -13.03
C LYS A 138 9.34 -1.71 -12.75
N PRO A 139 9.36 -3.02 -12.50
CA PRO A 139 8.13 -3.78 -12.31
C PRO A 139 7.47 -3.48 -10.96
N PHE A 140 6.15 -3.66 -10.94
CA PHE A 140 5.43 -3.85 -9.70
C PHE A 140 4.55 -5.10 -9.76
N ILE A 141 4.18 -5.63 -8.61
CA ILE A 141 3.41 -6.87 -8.52
C ILE A 141 2.07 -6.55 -7.89
N TYR A 142 1.07 -6.44 -8.75
CA TYR A 142 -0.32 -6.23 -8.35
C TYR A 142 -0.82 -7.40 -7.52
N GLY A 143 -1.55 -7.11 -6.44
CA GLY A 143 -2.31 -8.06 -5.64
C GLY A 143 -3.69 -7.51 -5.32
N GLY A 144 -4.72 -8.34 -5.47
CA GLY A 144 -6.09 -8.00 -5.12
C GLY A 144 -6.73 -9.11 -4.30
N VAL A 145 -7.48 -8.74 -3.25
CA VAL A 145 -8.22 -9.69 -2.41
C VAL A 145 -9.59 -9.09 -2.06
N ILE A 146 -10.64 -9.87 -2.25
CA ILE A 146 -12.01 -9.51 -1.88
C ILE A 146 -12.83 -10.76 -1.59
N GLY A 147 -13.51 -10.83 -0.45
CA GLY A 147 -14.26 -12.01 -0.05
C GLY A 147 -13.35 -13.23 0.04
N MET A 148 -13.59 -14.21 -0.82
CA MET A 148 -12.80 -15.41 -1.01
C MET A 148 -12.09 -15.45 -2.38
N LYS A 149 -12.05 -14.33 -3.09
CA LYS A 149 -11.41 -14.19 -4.41
C LYS A 149 -10.12 -13.39 -4.31
N GLY A 150 -9.06 -13.91 -4.90
CA GLY A 150 -7.76 -13.26 -4.98
C GLY A 150 -7.28 -13.13 -6.42
N SER A 151 -6.43 -12.14 -6.66
CA SER A 151 -5.81 -11.94 -7.97
C SER A 151 -4.37 -11.48 -7.83
N LEU A 152 -3.56 -11.80 -8.84
CA LEU A 152 -2.15 -11.44 -8.92
C LEU A 152 -1.79 -11.13 -10.36
N PHE A 153 -0.96 -10.11 -10.57
CA PHE A 153 -0.39 -9.80 -11.86
C PHE A 153 1.01 -9.21 -11.72
N PHE A 154 1.99 -9.82 -12.38
CA PHE A 154 3.32 -9.26 -12.46
C PHE A 154 3.37 -8.24 -13.60
N VAL A 155 3.39 -6.96 -13.24
CA VAL A 155 3.38 -5.85 -14.20
C VAL A 155 4.80 -5.42 -14.53
N ASP A 156 5.17 -5.58 -15.79
CA ASP A 156 6.42 -5.10 -16.36
C ASP A 156 6.13 -4.60 -17.78
N SER A 157 5.89 -3.31 -17.90
CA SER A 157 5.45 -2.67 -19.12
C SER A 157 6.48 -2.68 -20.26
N GLU A 158 7.75 -2.96 -19.98
CA GLU A 158 8.77 -3.13 -21.02
C GLU A 158 8.61 -4.48 -21.72
N SER A 159 8.42 -5.56 -20.96
CA SER A 159 8.35 -6.92 -21.49
C SER A 159 6.93 -7.44 -21.74
N GLY A 160 5.88 -6.75 -21.25
CA GLY A 160 4.49 -7.23 -21.32
C GLY A 160 3.43 -6.14 -21.20
N ALA A 161 2.23 -6.57 -20.88
CA ALA A 161 1.10 -5.70 -20.60
C ALA A 161 1.26 -4.96 -19.28
N CYS A 162 0.73 -3.74 -19.19
CA CYS A 162 0.59 -3.02 -17.95
C CYS A 162 -0.81 -3.24 -17.35
N LEU A 163 -1.05 -2.77 -16.12
CA LEU A 163 -2.34 -2.94 -15.45
C LEU A 163 -3.49 -2.28 -16.24
N ARG A 164 -3.23 -1.14 -16.90
CA ARG A 164 -4.22 -0.45 -17.76
C ARG A 164 -4.51 -1.14 -19.08
N CYS A 165 -3.74 -2.16 -19.49
CA CYS A 165 -4.12 -3.06 -20.58
C CYS A 165 -5.22 -4.04 -20.16
N LEU A 166 -5.30 -4.36 -18.85
CA LEU A 166 -6.26 -5.30 -18.28
C LEU A 166 -7.51 -4.58 -17.75
N PHE A 167 -7.31 -3.52 -16.96
CA PHE A 167 -8.39 -2.77 -16.34
C PHE A 167 -8.57 -1.41 -17.00
N GLN A 168 -9.79 -1.15 -17.48
CA GLN A 168 -10.19 0.21 -17.84
C GLN A 168 -10.30 1.04 -16.55
N GLU A 169 -10.18 2.37 -16.66
CA GLU A 169 -10.35 3.26 -15.50
C GLU A 169 -11.75 3.02 -14.90
N PRO A 170 -11.85 2.58 -13.64
CA PRO A 170 -13.15 2.41 -13.02
C PRO A 170 -13.81 3.77 -12.83
N GLU A 171 -15.11 3.82 -12.95
CA GLU A 171 -15.88 4.97 -12.48
C GLU A 171 -15.68 5.08 -10.97
N ILE A 172 -15.27 6.26 -10.51
CA ILE A 172 -14.98 6.51 -9.09
C ILE A 172 -16.26 6.25 -8.28
N GLY A 173 -16.17 5.35 -7.31
CA GLY A 173 -17.25 5.07 -6.35
C GLY A 173 -18.19 3.92 -6.70
N VAL A 174 -17.96 3.16 -7.78
CA VAL A 174 -18.80 2.01 -8.14
C VAL A 174 -18.03 0.70 -7.95
N GLY A 175 -18.46 -0.13 -7.02
CA GLY A 175 -17.99 -1.52 -6.84
C GLY A 175 -17.94 -2.00 -5.40
N ASP A 176 -17.84 -3.30 -5.24
CA ASP A 176 -17.61 -3.97 -3.96
C ASP A 176 -16.25 -3.59 -3.39
N THR A 177 -16.20 -3.21 -2.12
CA THR A 177 -14.96 -2.90 -1.40
C THR A 177 -14.62 -4.01 -0.42
N CYS A 178 -13.37 -4.06 0.01
CA CYS A 178 -12.94 -4.99 1.06
C CYS A 178 -13.69 -4.79 2.39
N GLU A 179 -14.26 -3.61 2.63
CA GLU A 179 -15.06 -3.31 3.82
C GLU A 179 -16.50 -3.77 3.70
N THR A 180 -17.10 -3.70 2.49
CA THR A 180 -18.49 -4.11 2.28
C THR A 180 -18.68 -5.63 2.17
N VAL A 181 -17.72 -6.34 1.55
CA VAL A 181 -17.77 -7.80 1.33
C VAL A 181 -16.98 -8.57 2.39
N GLY A 182 -15.97 -7.92 3.00
CA GLY A 182 -15.00 -8.56 3.88
C GLY A 182 -13.91 -9.31 3.11
N ILE A 183 -12.98 -9.92 3.86
CA ILE A 183 -11.88 -10.73 3.31
C ILE A 183 -11.68 -11.93 4.23
N PHE A 184 -11.67 -13.14 3.67
CA PHE A 184 -11.32 -14.32 4.43
C PHE A 184 -9.81 -14.32 4.76
N PRO A 185 -9.40 -14.44 6.04
CA PRO A 185 -8.04 -14.10 6.51
C PRO A 185 -6.90 -14.87 5.84
N SER A 186 -7.13 -16.09 5.34
CA SER A 186 -6.07 -16.87 4.68
C SER A 186 -5.78 -16.41 3.25
N LEU A 187 -6.72 -15.74 2.59
CA LEU A 187 -6.57 -15.35 1.19
C LEU A 187 -5.42 -14.33 0.98
N PRO A 188 -5.29 -13.27 1.82
CA PRO A 188 -4.14 -12.38 1.74
C PRO A 188 -2.80 -13.10 1.85
N ALA A 189 -2.69 -14.11 2.73
CA ALA A 189 -1.46 -14.91 2.88
C ALA A 189 -1.10 -15.67 1.59
N ILE A 190 -2.10 -16.23 0.89
CA ILE A 190 -1.91 -16.94 -0.38
C ILE A 190 -1.39 -15.99 -1.45
N ILE A 191 -2.07 -14.85 -1.65
CA ILE A 191 -1.68 -13.87 -2.68
C ILE A 191 -0.32 -13.25 -2.36
N ALA A 192 -0.06 -12.89 -1.09
CA ALA A 192 1.23 -12.37 -0.64
C ALA A 192 2.38 -13.37 -0.90
N SER A 193 2.14 -14.67 -0.61
CA SER A 193 3.13 -15.71 -0.89
C SER A 193 3.45 -15.79 -2.37
N MET A 194 2.45 -15.68 -3.24
CA MET A 194 2.67 -15.66 -4.68
C MET A 194 3.41 -14.39 -5.13
N GLN A 195 3.02 -13.20 -4.63
CA GLN A 195 3.72 -11.94 -4.93
C GLN A 195 5.22 -12.05 -4.59
N THR A 196 5.52 -12.55 -3.39
CA THR A 196 6.90 -12.62 -2.90
C THR A 196 7.76 -13.64 -3.66
N VAL A 197 7.17 -14.74 -4.13
CA VAL A 197 7.86 -15.70 -5.02
C VAL A 197 8.18 -15.05 -6.36
N GLU A 198 7.23 -14.37 -6.99
CA GLU A 198 7.46 -13.70 -8.28
C GLU A 198 8.50 -12.56 -8.15
N CYS A 199 8.44 -11.80 -7.06
CA CYS A 199 9.44 -10.80 -6.71
C CYS A 199 10.84 -11.44 -6.60
N THR A 200 10.95 -12.53 -5.86
CA THR A 200 12.24 -13.23 -5.64
C THR A 200 12.81 -13.77 -6.95
N LYS A 201 11.99 -14.40 -7.79
CA LYS A 201 12.43 -14.86 -9.13
C LYS A 201 13.01 -13.71 -9.97
N TYR A 202 12.28 -12.59 -10.02
CA TYR A 202 12.72 -11.43 -10.79
C TYR A 202 14.06 -10.88 -10.28
N LEU A 203 14.19 -10.69 -8.96
CA LEU A 203 15.40 -10.17 -8.32
C LEU A 203 16.62 -11.10 -8.48
N LEU A 204 16.39 -12.41 -8.55
CA LEU A 204 17.41 -13.42 -8.85
C LEU A 204 17.74 -13.53 -10.35
N GLY A 205 17.15 -12.70 -11.22
CA GLY A 205 17.40 -12.71 -12.65
C GLY A 205 16.63 -13.79 -13.43
N LEU A 206 15.76 -14.56 -12.79
CA LEU A 206 14.94 -15.62 -13.41
C LEU A 206 13.71 -15.04 -14.13
N LYS A 207 13.93 -14.02 -15.00
CA LYS A 207 12.86 -13.24 -15.64
C LYS A 207 11.94 -14.09 -16.56
N ASP A 208 12.47 -15.15 -17.11
CA ASP A 208 11.74 -16.14 -17.95
C ASP A 208 10.85 -17.07 -17.12
N LYS A 209 11.06 -17.17 -15.81
CA LYS A 209 10.26 -17.98 -14.88
C LYS A 209 9.17 -17.18 -14.17
N VAL A 210 9.13 -15.86 -14.35
CA VAL A 210 8.08 -15.00 -13.77
C VAL A 210 6.76 -15.22 -14.49
N ILE A 211 5.66 -15.33 -13.73
CA ILE A 211 4.30 -15.46 -14.29
C ILE A 211 3.90 -14.14 -14.95
N ARG A 212 3.56 -14.19 -16.25
CA ARG A 212 3.11 -13.03 -17.03
C ARG A 212 1.58 -12.99 -17.22
N ASP A 213 0.90 -14.09 -16.88
CA ASP A 213 -0.56 -14.14 -16.93
C ASP A 213 -1.16 -13.44 -15.73
N PHE A 214 -2.36 -12.89 -15.89
CA PHE A 214 -3.20 -12.48 -14.77
C PHE A 214 -3.77 -13.73 -14.10
N ILE A 215 -3.51 -13.88 -12.81
CA ILE A 215 -3.97 -15.02 -12.02
C ILE A 215 -5.22 -14.63 -11.25
N THR A 216 -6.23 -15.47 -11.26
CA THR A 216 -7.36 -15.38 -10.34
C THR A 216 -7.52 -16.68 -9.56
N ILE A 217 -7.82 -16.53 -8.27
CA ILE A 217 -8.10 -17.62 -7.34
C ILE A 217 -9.47 -17.39 -6.73
N ASP A 218 -10.32 -18.40 -6.74
CA ASP A 218 -11.58 -18.40 -5.98
C ASP A 218 -11.54 -19.57 -5.01
N LEU A 219 -11.36 -19.28 -3.71
CA LEU A 219 -11.29 -20.32 -2.68
C LEU A 219 -12.64 -20.96 -2.38
N LYS A 220 -13.75 -20.28 -2.71
CA LYS A 220 -15.09 -20.84 -2.53
C LYS A 220 -15.38 -21.89 -3.58
N GLU A 221 -14.99 -21.63 -4.81
CA GLU A 221 -15.20 -22.53 -5.97
C GLU A 221 -13.99 -23.44 -6.24
N ASN A 222 -12.93 -23.37 -5.42
CA ASN A 222 -11.68 -24.12 -5.60
C ASN A 222 -11.09 -23.96 -7.01
N SER A 223 -11.18 -22.75 -7.56
CA SER A 223 -10.68 -22.47 -8.91
C SER A 223 -9.38 -21.69 -8.89
N PHE A 224 -8.51 -22.00 -9.86
CA PHE A 224 -7.28 -21.29 -10.15
C PHE A 224 -7.21 -21.07 -11.67
N VAL A 225 -7.30 -19.82 -12.12
CA VAL A 225 -7.36 -19.48 -13.54
C VAL A 225 -6.21 -18.59 -13.92
N LYS A 226 -5.59 -18.86 -15.06
CA LYS A 226 -4.59 -18.04 -15.72
C LYS A 226 -5.21 -17.37 -16.93
N ILE A 227 -5.13 -16.05 -17.00
CA ILE A 227 -5.68 -15.25 -18.09
C ILE A 227 -4.51 -14.54 -18.78
N LYS A 228 -4.28 -14.86 -20.05
CA LYS A 228 -3.26 -14.17 -20.84
C LYS A 228 -3.67 -12.73 -21.09
N VAL A 229 -2.81 -11.79 -20.71
CA VAL A 229 -3.02 -10.36 -20.95
C VAL A 229 -2.08 -9.89 -22.05
N GLU A 230 -2.65 -9.42 -23.13
CA GLU A 230 -1.87 -8.90 -24.25
C GLU A 230 -1.63 -7.39 -24.11
N LYS A 231 -0.42 -6.96 -24.47
CA LYS A 231 -0.06 -5.54 -24.47
C LYS A 231 -0.83 -4.79 -25.55
N ASP A 232 -1.65 -3.83 -25.12
CA ASP A 232 -2.35 -2.94 -26.04
C ASP A 232 -1.41 -1.80 -26.47
N ARG A 233 -1.16 -1.71 -27.79
CA ARG A 233 -0.34 -0.62 -28.38
C ARG A 233 -0.99 0.75 -28.22
N ASN A 234 -2.32 0.81 -28.07
CA ASN A 234 -3.08 2.04 -27.86
C ASN A 234 -3.29 2.36 -26.37
N CYS A 235 -2.82 1.52 -25.46
CA CYS A 235 -2.92 1.76 -24.02
C CYS A 235 -2.38 3.15 -23.68
N GLN A 236 -3.15 3.92 -22.92
CA GLN A 236 -2.78 5.29 -22.55
C GLN A 236 -1.43 5.32 -21.81
N CYS A 237 -1.22 4.36 -20.87
CA CYS A 237 0.01 4.30 -20.09
C CYS A 237 1.18 3.71 -20.89
N CYS A 238 1.23 2.38 -21.11
CA CYS A 238 2.41 1.72 -21.68
C CYS A 238 2.56 1.88 -23.19
N GLY A 239 1.48 2.21 -23.91
CA GLY A 239 1.49 2.48 -25.36
C GLY A 239 1.80 3.95 -25.67
N ARG A 240 0.98 4.86 -25.17
CA ARG A 240 1.05 6.30 -25.45
C ARG A 240 1.92 7.08 -24.47
N LYS A 241 2.38 6.48 -23.38
CA LYS A 241 3.23 7.06 -22.32
C LYS A 241 2.59 8.28 -21.64
N ILE A 242 1.28 8.24 -21.42
CA ILE A 242 0.52 9.24 -20.68
C ILE A 242 0.35 8.75 -19.25
N TYR A 243 1.01 9.42 -18.30
CA TYR A 243 1.10 9.03 -16.88
C TYR A 243 0.18 9.90 -16.03
N LYS A 244 -1.12 9.88 -16.35
CA LYS A 244 -2.16 10.74 -15.78
C LYS A 244 -2.20 10.72 -14.25
N PHE A 245 -1.98 9.54 -13.63
CA PHE A 245 -2.08 9.39 -12.18
C PHE A 245 -0.84 9.92 -11.45
N LEU A 246 0.32 9.99 -12.10
CA LEU A 246 1.50 10.64 -11.54
C LEU A 246 1.44 12.17 -11.54
N GLU A 247 0.63 12.74 -12.43
CA GLU A 247 0.52 14.20 -12.60
C GLU A 247 -0.64 14.79 -11.77
N ASN A 248 -1.40 13.93 -11.07
CA ASN A 248 -2.59 14.36 -10.34
C ASN A 248 -2.22 14.85 -8.93
N GLU A 249 -2.36 16.14 -8.67
CA GLU A 249 -2.23 16.71 -7.33
C GLU A 249 -3.50 16.44 -6.51
N ASN A 250 -3.51 15.38 -5.72
CA ASN A 250 -4.62 15.09 -4.80
C ASN A 250 -4.57 16.02 -3.58
N LYS A 251 -5.44 17.03 -3.56
CA LYS A 251 -5.59 17.94 -2.39
C LYS A 251 -6.42 17.34 -1.26
N GLY A 252 -7.13 16.26 -1.51
CA GLY A 252 -7.94 15.52 -0.53
C GLY A 252 -8.79 14.45 -1.20
N GLU A 253 -9.04 13.37 -0.48
CA GLU A 253 -9.82 12.22 -0.97
C GLU A 253 -10.74 11.66 0.12
N ILE A 254 -11.90 11.13 -0.30
CA ILE A 254 -12.71 10.28 0.56
C ILE A 254 -12.12 8.87 0.54
N LEU A 255 -11.78 8.35 1.71
CA LEU A 255 -11.25 7.00 1.83
C LEU A 255 -12.36 5.98 1.58
N CYS A 256 -12.15 5.10 0.60
CA CYS A 256 -13.12 4.08 0.23
C CYS A 256 -13.60 3.27 1.45
N GLY A 257 -14.94 3.17 1.60
CA GLY A 257 -15.57 2.36 2.65
C GLY A 257 -15.47 2.90 4.08
N ARG A 258 -14.97 4.12 4.31
CA ARG A 258 -14.71 4.63 5.67
C ARG A 258 -15.50 5.88 6.06
N ASP A 259 -16.25 6.49 5.15
CA ASP A 259 -16.86 7.81 5.37
C ASP A 259 -15.86 8.78 6.04
N THR A 260 -14.62 8.77 5.57
CA THR A 260 -13.51 9.54 6.13
C THR A 260 -12.85 10.36 5.02
N LEU A 261 -12.81 11.67 5.21
CA LEU A 261 -12.05 12.55 4.35
C LEU A 261 -10.60 12.64 4.86
N MET A 262 -9.65 12.43 3.97
CA MET A 262 -8.26 12.77 4.21
C MET A 262 -7.90 14.05 3.44
N VAL A 263 -7.29 15.01 4.13
CA VAL A 263 -6.80 16.27 3.55
C VAL A 263 -5.34 16.43 3.92
N LYS A 264 -4.48 16.85 2.97
CA LYS A 264 -3.09 17.22 3.23
C LYS A 264 -3.01 18.75 3.32
N LEU A 265 -2.67 19.26 4.49
CA LEU A 265 -2.49 20.71 4.70
C LEU A 265 -1.17 21.19 4.07
N GLN A 266 -1.16 22.40 3.56
CA GLN A 266 0.05 22.99 2.99
C GLN A 266 1.08 23.27 4.09
N LYS A 267 2.32 22.82 3.90
CA LYS A 267 3.41 22.93 4.89
C LYS A 267 3.63 24.36 5.37
N GLU A 268 3.46 25.34 4.49
CA GLU A 268 3.66 26.76 4.79
C GLU A 268 2.64 27.35 5.77
N ARG A 269 1.48 26.69 5.91
CA ARG A 269 0.37 27.14 6.78
C ARG A 269 0.12 26.20 7.95
N PHE A 270 0.86 25.09 8.03
CA PHE A 270 0.66 24.05 9.01
C PHE A 270 1.68 24.14 10.14
N ASP A 271 1.24 24.55 11.32
CA ASP A 271 2.01 24.52 12.56
C ASP A 271 1.38 23.48 13.51
N TYR A 272 1.98 22.29 13.54
CA TYR A 272 1.50 21.16 14.31
C TYR A 272 1.37 21.46 15.80
N GLU A 273 2.39 22.07 16.41
CA GLU A 273 2.42 22.33 17.86
C GLU A 273 1.40 23.41 18.25
N ASN A 274 1.25 24.45 17.46
CA ASN A 274 0.24 25.48 17.70
C ASN A 274 -1.18 24.89 17.58
N LEU A 275 -1.42 24.08 16.55
CA LEU A 275 -2.70 23.43 16.36
C LEU A 275 -3.01 22.43 17.49
N LYS A 276 -2.05 21.62 17.89
CA LYS A 276 -2.16 20.70 19.02
C LYS A 276 -2.53 21.43 20.32
N ASN A 277 -1.84 22.52 20.63
CA ASN A 277 -2.09 23.31 21.84
C ASN A 277 -3.50 23.95 21.85
N LYS A 278 -4.03 24.32 20.68
CA LYS A 278 -5.40 24.86 20.56
C LYS A 278 -6.47 23.88 21.06
N PHE A 279 -6.26 22.58 20.85
CA PHE A 279 -7.24 21.54 21.19
C PHE A 279 -6.88 20.72 22.44
N ARG A 280 -5.76 20.99 23.09
CA ARG A 280 -5.23 20.19 24.21
C ARG A 280 -6.16 20.10 25.42
N GLU A 281 -7.01 21.08 25.63
CA GLU A 281 -7.96 21.10 26.75
C GLU A 281 -9.29 20.39 26.44
N ASP A 282 -9.45 19.89 25.21
CA ASP A 282 -10.65 19.12 24.84
C ASP A 282 -10.68 17.79 25.59
N LYS A 283 -11.86 17.39 26.08
CA LYS A 283 -12.03 16.15 26.87
C LYS A 283 -11.75 14.88 26.07
N SER A 284 -11.88 14.95 24.76
CA SER A 284 -11.62 13.84 23.84
C SER A 284 -10.17 13.81 23.34
N PHE A 285 -9.34 14.77 23.80
CA PHE A 285 -7.97 14.90 23.32
C PHE A 285 -7.13 13.68 23.62
N PHE A 286 -6.45 13.18 22.60
CA PHE A 286 -5.45 12.12 22.67
C PHE A 286 -4.20 12.57 21.93
N GLU A 287 -3.01 12.27 22.43
CA GLU A 287 -1.75 12.48 21.70
C GLU A 287 -0.80 11.29 21.86
N ASN A 288 -0.01 11.07 20.83
CA ASN A 288 1.16 10.20 20.86
C ASN A 288 2.31 10.83 20.06
N GLU A 289 3.36 10.07 19.83
CA GLU A 289 4.52 10.55 19.06
C GLU A 289 4.26 10.80 17.56
N PHE A 290 3.12 10.36 17.00
CA PHE A 290 2.80 10.42 15.57
C PHE A 290 1.72 11.44 15.22
N LEU A 291 0.70 11.54 16.07
CA LEU A 291 -0.51 12.31 15.80
C LEU A 291 -1.17 12.81 17.09
N PHE A 292 -2.13 13.71 16.95
CA PHE A 292 -3.13 13.97 17.97
C PHE A 292 -4.55 13.84 17.40
N GLU A 293 -5.50 13.51 18.29
CA GLU A 293 -6.92 13.36 17.98
C GLU A 293 -7.76 14.23 18.91
N PHE A 294 -8.89 14.69 18.41
CA PHE A 294 -9.94 15.36 19.21
C PHE A 294 -11.29 15.23 18.50
N GLU A 295 -12.38 15.51 19.23
CA GLU A 295 -13.72 15.57 18.66
C GLU A 295 -14.24 17.00 18.69
N SER A 296 -14.82 17.45 17.59
CA SER A 296 -15.46 18.76 17.50
C SER A 296 -16.70 18.67 16.62
N GLU A 297 -17.79 19.28 17.08
CA GLU A 297 -19.11 19.29 16.37
C GLU A 297 -19.61 17.89 15.96
N GLY A 298 -19.26 16.83 16.71
CA GLY A 298 -19.64 15.45 16.43
C GLY A 298 -18.76 14.73 15.40
N TYR A 299 -17.69 15.38 14.94
CA TYR A 299 -16.69 14.84 14.04
C TYR A 299 -15.41 14.51 14.81
N LYS A 300 -14.79 13.37 14.47
CA LYS A 300 -13.48 13.03 15.00
C LYS A 300 -12.41 13.46 14.01
N PHE A 301 -11.41 14.18 14.52
CA PHE A 301 -10.24 14.62 13.79
C PHE A 301 -9.02 13.83 14.26
N SER A 302 -8.22 13.33 13.31
CA SER A 302 -6.88 12.80 13.56
C SER A 302 -5.88 13.59 12.74
N ILE A 303 -4.92 14.24 13.39
CA ILE A 303 -3.98 15.17 12.75
C ILE A 303 -2.58 14.61 12.90
N HIS A 304 -1.95 14.29 11.78
CA HIS A 304 -0.60 13.75 11.73
C HIS A 304 0.46 14.84 11.65
N LYS A 305 1.67 14.55 12.11
CA LYS A 305 2.80 15.51 12.11
C LYS A 305 3.20 15.98 10.71
N ASP A 306 2.91 15.22 9.67
CA ASP A 306 3.19 15.57 8.27
C ASP A 306 2.11 16.45 7.61
N GLY A 307 1.06 16.83 8.38
CA GLY A 307 -0.03 17.68 7.91
C GLY A 307 -1.22 16.95 7.32
N ARG A 308 -1.23 15.60 7.36
CA ARG A 308 -2.45 14.85 7.02
C ARG A 308 -3.49 15.01 8.12
N VAL A 309 -4.71 15.32 7.70
CA VAL A 309 -5.90 15.45 8.55
C VAL A 309 -6.92 14.42 8.10
N PHE A 310 -7.34 13.56 9.00
CA PHE A 310 -8.44 12.63 8.77
C PHE A 310 -9.67 13.12 9.52
N LEU A 311 -10.77 13.26 8.79
CA LEU A 311 -12.07 13.67 9.31
C LEU A 311 -13.09 12.56 9.09
N ASN A 312 -13.55 11.95 10.16
CA ASN A 312 -14.49 10.82 10.12
C ASN A 312 -15.95 11.29 9.99
N LYS A 313 -16.82 10.40 9.50
CA LYS A 313 -18.26 10.61 9.26
C LYS A 313 -18.54 11.63 8.16
N ILE A 314 -17.75 11.64 7.11
CA ILE A 314 -17.89 12.53 5.96
C ILE A 314 -17.90 11.72 4.67
N ASP A 315 -18.93 11.95 3.88
CA ASP A 315 -19.16 11.35 2.56
C ASP A 315 -19.11 12.38 1.40
N ASP A 316 -18.99 13.66 1.73
CA ASP A 316 -18.89 14.77 0.77
C ASP A 316 -17.60 15.56 0.97
N ILE A 317 -16.77 15.60 -0.08
CA ILE A 317 -15.46 16.27 -0.08
C ILE A 317 -15.58 17.78 0.23
N LYS A 318 -16.54 18.48 -0.41
CA LYS A 318 -16.68 19.93 -0.24
C LYS A 318 -17.12 20.28 1.17
N LYS A 319 -18.09 19.51 1.70
CA LYS A 319 -18.54 19.65 3.08
C LYS A 319 -17.42 19.39 4.06
N GLY A 320 -16.62 18.36 3.83
CA GLY A 320 -15.48 18.01 4.66
C GLY A 320 -14.41 19.10 4.66
N PHE A 321 -14.02 19.64 3.51
CA PHE A 321 -13.10 20.78 3.43
C PHE A 321 -13.61 22.01 4.17
N SER A 322 -14.91 22.34 4.08
CA SER A 322 -15.52 23.45 4.80
C SER A 322 -15.43 23.26 6.33
N ILE A 323 -15.64 22.03 6.82
CA ILE A 323 -15.53 21.70 8.25
C ILE A 323 -14.06 21.80 8.70
N VAL A 324 -13.13 21.22 7.97
CA VAL A 324 -11.69 21.28 8.27
C VAL A 324 -11.23 22.74 8.33
N SER A 325 -11.55 23.54 7.30
CA SER A 325 -11.19 24.96 7.24
C SER A 325 -11.75 25.77 8.42
N ARG A 326 -13.03 25.57 8.76
CA ARG A 326 -13.70 26.30 9.84
C ARG A 326 -13.13 25.95 11.22
N ILE A 327 -12.92 24.65 11.50
CA ILE A 327 -12.50 24.19 12.84
C ILE A 327 -11.01 24.41 13.05
N LEU A 328 -10.19 24.10 12.06
CA LEU A 328 -8.74 24.24 12.18
C LEU A 328 -8.26 25.68 11.91
N GLY A 329 -9.01 26.47 11.11
CA GLY A 329 -8.71 27.87 10.85
C GLY A 329 -7.83 28.12 9.62
N PHE A 330 -8.03 27.33 8.56
CA PHE A 330 -7.28 27.44 7.29
C PHE A 330 -8.13 28.02 6.16
#